data_72179d80082c285797e3bf2626b9ebb0
#
_entry.id   72179d80082c285797e3bf2626b9ebb0
#
_cell.length_a   1.000
_cell.length_b   1.000
_cell.length_c   1.000
_cell.angle_alpha   90.00
_cell.angle_beta   90.00
_cell.angle_gamma   90.00
#
_symmetry.space_group_name_H-M   'P 1'
#
loop_
_entity.id
_entity.type
_entity.pdbx_description
1 polymer ?
#
loop_
_entity_poly.entity_id
_entity_poly.type
_entity_poly.pdbx_seq_one_letter_code
_entity_poly.pdbx_strand_id
1 'polypeptide(L)'
;MYDKDHHFWAQGEPTGFLEVLNAIPLPAISGLVDTFGLVAMPTNGWGGPNPDLQFAYKGDTNEANLRSNLSTLDMLAQNLSALGINVLLYITPESPYYKDLCYSGRYGPDLTTGNWIVKHFTDLSRANPLIHLYDAHKGGNHDYGNEDATDQDHLSEHGAQKFSARVDSLVNEILAK
;
A
#
# COMPACT_ATOMS: atom_id res chain seq x y z
N MET A 1 14.22 16.42 2.47
CA MET A 1 13.50 17.71 2.51
C MET A 1 12.12 17.49 1.93
N TYR A 2 11.08 17.91 2.62
CA TYR A 2 9.67 17.81 2.17
C TYR A 2 9.35 19.06 1.37
N ASP A 3 8.87 18.94 0.16
CA ASP A 3 8.38 20.09 -0.57
C ASP A 3 6.91 20.41 -0.20
N LYS A 4 6.40 21.53 -0.66
CA LYS A 4 5.03 21.99 -0.38
C LYS A 4 3.94 21.07 -0.95
N ASP A 5 4.29 20.17 -1.86
CA ASP A 5 3.39 19.23 -2.53
C ASP A 5 3.52 17.80 -1.95
N HIS A 6 4.20 17.68 -0.79
CA HIS A 6 4.42 16.43 -0.07
C HIS A 6 5.28 15.37 -0.79
N HIS A 7 6.11 15.79 -1.74
CA HIS A 7 7.07 14.89 -2.36
C HIS A 7 8.34 14.75 -1.54
N PHE A 8 8.78 13.52 -1.35
CA PHE A 8 10.04 13.21 -0.70
C PHE A 8 11.17 13.32 -1.73
N TRP A 9 12.04 14.32 -1.57
CA TRP A 9 13.24 14.45 -2.40
C TRP A 9 14.47 14.12 -1.58
N ALA A 10 15.11 13.01 -1.90
CA ALA A 10 16.47 12.75 -1.47
C ALA A 10 17.41 13.51 -2.41
N GLN A 11 17.87 14.67 -2.04
CA GLN A 11 19.04 15.29 -2.67
C GLN A 11 20.30 14.79 -1.97
N GLY A 12 21.02 13.92 -2.62
CA GLY A 12 22.26 13.35 -2.11
C GLY A 12 22.16 11.86 -1.79
N GLU A 13 23.30 11.24 -1.53
CA GLU A 13 23.40 9.88 -1.02
C GLU A 13 22.44 9.70 0.16
N PRO A 14 21.64 8.63 0.21
CA PRO A 14 20.74 8.40 1.33
C PRO A 14 21.57 8.19 2.59
N THR A 15 21.79 9.25 3.34
CA THR A 15 22.14 9.13 4.75
C THR A 15 20.98 8.37 5.37
N GLY A 16 21.24 7.27 5.99
CA GLY A 16 20.34 6.16 6.29
C GLY A 16 18.90 6.52 6.66
N PHE A 17 17.98 5.63 6.36
CA PHE A 17 16.54 5.74 6.66
C PHE A 17 16.22 6.26 8.08
N LEU A 18 17.04 5.95 9.08
CA LEU A 18 16.93 6.44 10.46
C LEU A 18 17.21 7.95 10.59
N GLU A 19 18.09 8.53 9.80
CA GLU A 19 18.33 9.98 9.81
C GLU A 19 17.17 10.74 9.18
N VAL A 20 16.54 10.19 8.16
CA VAL A 20 15.33 10.75 7.55
C VAL A 20 14.16 10.72 8.54
N LEU A 21 13.97 9.64 9.27
CA LEU A 21 12.94 9.54 10.31
C LEU A 21 13.19 10.52 11.47
N ASN A 22 14.43 10.70 11.86
CA ASN A 22 14.80 11.65 12.93
C ASN A 22 14.73 13.13 12.50
N ALA A 23 14.75 13.40 11.19
CA ALA A 23 14.62 14.75 10.65
C ALA A 23 13.16 15.21 10.45
N ILE A 24 12.18 14.31 10.58
CA ILE A 24 10.76 14.69 10.54
C ILE A 24 10.39 15.31 11.90
N PRO A 25 10.05 16.59 11.96
CA PRO A 25 9.60 17.20 13.21
C PRO A 25 8.26 16.57 13.61
N LEU A 26 8.29 15.69 14.59
CA LEU A 26 7.13 15.02 15.19
C LEU A 26 6.07 15.92 15.84
N PRO A 27 6.30 17.23 16.17
CA PRO A 27 5.31 18.03 16.89
C PRO A 27 4.02 18.32 16.12
N ALA A 28 4.04 18.24 14.78
CA ALA A 28 2.86 18.58 13.98
C ALA A 28 1.82 17.44 13.92
N ILE A 29 2.18 16.23 14.33
CA ILE A 29 1.33 15.04 14.24
C ILE A 29 0.79 14.62 15.62
N SER A 30 1.30 15.20 16.71
CA SER A 30 1.03 14.77 18.09
C SER A 30 -0.44 14.89 18.55
N GLY A 31 -1.33 15.50 17.76
CA GLY A 31 -2.76 15.55 18.04
C GLY A 31 -3.60 14.58 17.21
N LEU A 32 -3.00 13.88 16.24
CA LEU A 32 -3.73 13.02 15.30
C LEU A 32 -3.38 11.53 15.46
N VAL A 33 -2.28 11.23 16.16
CA VAL A 33 -1.74 9.88 16.26
C VAL A 33 -1.83 9.44 17.71
N ASP A 34 -2.45 8.30 17.95
CA ASP A 34 -2.42 7.67 19.28
C ASP A 34 -1.01 7.11 19.59
N THR A 35 -0.84 6.46 20.74
CA THR A 35 0.44 5.92 21.22
C THR A 35 1.10 4.91 20.28
N PHE A 36 0.41 4.44 19.22
CA PHE A 36 0.89 3.43 18.27
C PHE A 36 0.84 3.90 16.81
N GLY A 37 0.62 5.17 16.56
CA GLY A 37 0.50 5.70 15.20
C GLY A 37 -0.87 5.51 14.57
N LEU A 38 -1.86 5.02 15.30
CA LEU A 38 -3.24 4.93 14.82
C LEU A 38 -3.85 6.33 14.71
N VAL A 39 -4.28 6.68 13.52
CA VAL A 39 -5.12 7.86 13.28
C VAL A 39 -6.57 7.41 13.34
N ALA A 40 -7.31 7.92 14.34
CA ALA A 40 -8.74 7.64 14.45
C ALA A 40 -9.49 8.29 13.28
N MET A 41 -9.90 7.48 12.32
CA MET A 41 -10.65 7.91 11.15
C MET A 41 -12.15 7.61 11.34
N PRO A 42 -13.05 8.56 10.99
CA PRO A 42 -14.49 8.35 11.12
C PRO A 42 -14.97 7.23 10.19
N THR A 43 -16.08 6.60 10.54
CA THR A 43 -16.76 5.61 9.71
C THR A 43 -17.82 6.30 8.86
N ASN A 44 -17.49 6.57 7.58
CA ASN A 44 -18.41 7.19 6.63
C ASN A 44 -18.79 6.24 5.47
N GLY A 45 -18.17 5.06 5.41
CA GLY A 45 -18.38 4.06 4.37
C GLY A 45 -17.60 4.34 3.08
N TRP A 46 -17.68 3.39 2.14
CA TRP A 46 -16.98 3.43 0.85
C TRP A 46 -17.48 4.49 -0.14
N GLY A 47 -18.43 5.33 0.25
CA GLY A 47 -19.04 6.31 -0.64
C GLY A 47 -20.03 5.68 -1.65
N GLY A 48 -20.22 6.34 -2.79
CA GLY A 48 -21.20 5.94 -3.81
C GLY A 48 -20.65 5.03 -4.91
N PRO A 49 -21.55 4.47 -5.71
CA PRO A 49 -21.19 3.53 -6.79
C PRO A 49 -20.52 4.17 -8.02
N ASN A 50 -20.37 5.48 -8.06
CA ASN A 50 -19.73 6.22 -9.14
C ASN A 50 -18.51 6.95 -8.61
N PRO A 51 -17.38 6.23 -8.38
CA PRO A 51 -16.17 6.88 -7.91
C PRO A 51 -15.62 7.83 -8.97
N ASP A 52 -15.13 8.99 -8.51
CA ASP A 52 -14.41 9.92 -9.36
C ASP A 52 -13.00 9.38 -9.62
N LEU A 53 -12.73 8.99 -10.86
CA LEU A 53 -11.49 8.35 -11.25
C LEU A 53 -10.54 9.34 -11.93
N GLN A 54 -9.34 9.44 -11.40
CA GLN A 54 -8.24 10.18 -11.99
C GLN A 54 -7.03 9.25 -12.07
N PHE A 55 -6.94 8.46 -13.17
CA PHE A 55 -5.84 7.52 -13.32
C PHE A 55 -4.48 8.22 -13.28
N ALA A 56 -3.63 7.80 -12.35
CA ALA A 56 -2.28 8.33 -12.19
C ALA A 56 -1.34 7.90 -13.33
N TYR A 57 -1.62 6.76 -13.94
CA TYR A 57 -0.77 6.15 -14.97
C TYR A 57 -1.44 6.25 -16.33
N LYS A 58 -1.28 7.41 -16.98
CA LYS A 58 -1.71 7.63 -18.36
C LYS A 58 -0.51 7.99 -19.21
N GLY A 59 -0.27 7.21 -20.27
CA GLY A 59 0.76 7.45 -21.28
C GLY A 59 2.13 6.86 -20.96
N ASP A 60 2.99 6.85 -21.96
CA ASP A 60 4.27 6.12 -21.99
C ASP A 60 5.26 6.54 -20.88
N THR A 61 5.29 7.82 -20.52
CA THR A 61 6.21 8.32 -19.49
C THR A 61 5.90 7.76 -18.11
N ASN A 62 4.63 7.62 -17.78
CA ASN A 62 4.20 7.09 -16.51
C ASN A 62 4.41 5.57 -16.43
N GLU A 63 4.28 4.87 -17.54
CA GLU A 63 4.57 3.43 -17.61
C GLU A 63 6.07 3.15 -17.40
N ALA A 64 6.95 3.93 -17.99
CA ALA A 64 8.39 3.78 -17.79
C ALA A 64 8.79 4.00 -16.32
N ASN A 65 8.24 5.00 -15.66
CA ASN A 65 8.45 5.25 -14.24
C ASN A 65 7.90 4.12 -13.37
N LEU A 66 6.71 3.61 -13.68
CA LEU A 66 6.12 2.47 -12.99
C LEU A 66 7.03 1.24 -13.08
N ARG A 67 7.50 0.89 -14.28
CA ARG A 67 8.43 -0.24 -14.48
C ARG A 67 9.73 -0.06 -13.72
N SER A 68 10.29 1.14 -13.71
CA SER A 68 11.50 1.46 -12.94
C SER A 68 11.28 1.28 -11.45
N ASN A 69 10.16 1.76 -10.92
CA ASN A 69 9.80 1.63 -9.51
C ASN A 69 9.59 0.16 -9.11
N LEU A 70 8.90 -0.61 -9.95
CA LEU A 70 8.71 -2.05 -9.71
C LEU A 70 10.05 -2.80 -9.73
N SER A 71 10.95 -2.50 -10.69
CA SER A 71 12.29 -3.09 -10.72
C SER A 71 13.09 -2.77 -9.45
N THR A 72 12.97 -1.56 -8.93
CA THR A 72 13.62 -1.17 -7.66
C THR A 72 13.03 -1.94 -6.47
N LEU A 73 11.72 -2.11 -6.42
CA LEU A 73 11.06 -2.89 -5.38
C LEU A 73 11.43 -4.37 -5.46
N ASP A 74 11.52 -4.93 -6.66
CA ASP A 74 11.99 -6.30 -6.89
C ASP A 74 13.41 -6.52 -6.37
N MET A 75 14.33 -5.61 -6.70
CA MET A 75 15.71 -5.68 -6.20
C MET A 75 15.75 -5.60 -4.68
N LEU A 76 14.96 -4.72 -4.07
CA LEU A 76 14.87 -4.61 -2.62
C LEU A 76 14.38 -5.92 -2.00
N ALA A 77 13.26 -6.46 -2.49
CA ALA A 77 12.68 -7.69 -1.97
C ALA A 77 13.64 -8.88 -2.14
N GLN A 78 14.30 -9.00 -3.29
CA GLN A 78 15.28 -10.05 -3.55
C GLN A 78 16.53 -9.92 -2.68
N ASN A 79 17.06 -8.71 -2.49
CA ASN A 79 18.20 -8.48 -1.61
C ASN A 79 17.89 -8.82 -0.16
N LEU A 80 16.73 -8.43 0.35
CA LEU A 80 16.29 -8.76 1.71
C LEU A 80 16.12 -10.27 1.87
N SER A 81 15.48 -10.94 0.93
CA SER A 81 15.29 -12.39 0.98
C SER A 81 16.62 -13.15 0.87
N ALA A 82 17.58 -12.66 0.10
CA ALA A 82 18.94 -13.24 0.03
C ALA A 82 19.69 -13.16 1.37
N LEU A 83 19.31 -12.23 2.24
CA LEU A 83 19.79 -12.11 3.63
C LEU A 83 18.99 -12.99 4.62
N GLY A 84 18.06 -13.80 4.14
CA GLY A 84 17.19 -14.63 4.99
C GLY A 84 16.04 -13.87 5.65
N ILE A 85 15.73 -12.66 5.19
CA ILE A 85 14.66 -11.82 5.74
C ILE A 85 13.36 -12.12 5.00
N ASN A 86 12.29 -12.44 5.74
CA ASN A 86 10.96 -12.53 5.17
C ASN A 86 10.47 -11.14 4.75
N VAL A 87 9.97 -11.05 3.52
CA VAL A 87 9.40 -9.82 2.93
C VAL A 87 7.92 -10.02 2.72
N LEU A 88 7.10 -9.20 3.37
CA LEU A 88 5.65 -9.18 3.16
C LEU A 88 5.27 -7.97 2.32
N LEU A 89 4.80 -8.23 1.11
CA LEU A 89 4.14 -7.26 0.24
C LEU A 89 2.63 -7.32 0.52
N TYR A 90 1.97 -6.18 0.66
CA TYR A 90 0.53 -6.17 0.85
C TYR A 90 -0.14 -5.09 0.01
N ILE A 91 -1.40 -5.37 -0.39
CA ILE A 91 -2.28 -4.46 -1.10
C ILE A 91 -3.46 -4.18 -0.16
N THR A 92 -3.65 -2.93 0.20
CA THR A 92 -4.74 -2.49 1.08
C THR A 92 -6.09 -2.66 0.39
N PRO A 93 -7.17 -2.95 1.13
CA PRO A 93 -8.51 -2.91 0.57
C PRO A 93 -8.92 -1.45 0.30
N GLU A 94 -9.59 -1.25 -0.81
CA GLU A 94 -10.19 0.02 -1.22
C GLU A 94 -11.62 -0.21 -1.68
N SER A 95 -12.36 0.84 -2.02
CA SER A 95 -13.77 0.75 -2.35
C SER A 95 -14.09 -0.38 -3.35
N PRO A 96 -15.05 -1.28 -3.07
CA PRO A 96 -15.49 -2.30 -4.00
C PRO A 96 -16.11 -1.72 -5.28
N TYR A 97 -16.45 -0.45 -5.29
CA TYR A 97 -16.96 0.24 -6.49
C TYR A 97 -15.88 0.49 -7.55
N TYR A 98 -14.61 0.32 -7.21
CA TYR A 98 -13.52 0.35 -8.19
C TYR A 98 -13.37 -0.93 -9.01
N LYS A 99 -14.02 -2.02 -8.61
CA LYS A 99 -13.85 -3.38 -9.14
C LYS A 99 -13.73 -3.49 -10.66
N ASP A 100 -14.58 -2.79 -11.41
CA ASP A 100 -14.65 -2.88 -12.87
C ASP A 100 -14.06 -1.64 -13.57
N LEU A 101 -13.50 -0.69 -12.80
CA LEU A 101 -13.08 0.61 -13.30
C LEU A 101 -11.56 0.81 -13.19
N CYS A 102 -10.99 0.47 -12.06
CA CYS A 102 -9.56 0.54 -11.80
C CYS A 102 -9.19 -0.55 -10.79
N TYR A 103 -7.89 -0.79 -10.61
CA TYR A 103 -7.50 -1.80 -9.64
C TYR A 103 -7.54 -1.27 -8.23
N SER A 104 -7.07 -0.05 -8.02
CA SER A 104 -6.82 0.48 -6.68
C SER A 104 -6.91 2.00 -6.70
N GLY A 105 -7.92 2.52 -5.99
CA GLY A 105 -8.08 3.90 -5.64
C GLY A 105 -8.31 4.91 -6.75
N ARG A 106 -8.66 6.11 -6.32
CA ARG A 106 -8.96 7.24 -7.20
C ARG A 106 -7.80 7.62 -8.13
N TYR A 107 -6.58 7.52 -7.62
CA TYR A 107 -5.35 7.89 -8.32
C TYR A 107 -4.51 6.68 -8.69
N GLY A 108 -5.07 5.49 -8.60
CA GLY A 108 -4.41 4.24 -8.90
C GLY A 108 -4.20 3.99 -10.40
N PRO A 109 -3.61 2.85 -10.74
CA PRO A 109 -3.51 2.41 -12.12
C PRO A 109 -4.89 2.00 -12.66
N ASP A 110 -5.04 2.02 -13.98
CA ASP A 110 -6.18 1.38 -14.61
C ASP A 110 -6.23 -0.12 -14.32
N LEU A 111 -7.36 -0.75 -14.58
CA LEU A 111 -7.59 -2.17 -14.26
C LEU A 111 -6.56 -3.11 -14.90
N THR A 112 -6.16 -2.84 -16.14
CA THR A 112 -5.18 -3.65 -16.87
C THR A 112 -3.81 -3.58 -16.21
N THR A 113 -3.34 -2.37 -15.93
CA THR A 113 -2.06 -2.11 -15.28
C THR A 113 -2.06 -2.66 -13.85
N GLY A 114 -3.13 -2.46 -13.10
CA GLY A 114 -3.26 -2.98 -11.74
C GLY A 114 -3.22 -4.52 -11.69
N ASN A 115 -3.96 -5.19 -12.55
CA ASN A 115 -3.93 -6.65 -12.65
C ASN A 115 -2.53 -7.16 -13.04
N TRP A 116 -1.83 -6.45 -13.90
CA TRP A 116 -0.45 -6.78 -14.26
C TRP A 116 0.50 -6.64 -13.06
N ILE A 117 0.38 -5.59 -12.26
CA ILE A 117 1.17 -5.39 -11.02
C ILE A 117 0.92 -6.54 -10.03
N VAL A 118 -0.34 -6.88 -9.79
CA VAL A 118 -0.69 -7.95 -8.85
C VAL A 118 -0.17 -9.30 -9.33
N LYS A 119 -0.30 -9.57 -10.64
CA LYS A 119 0.28 -10.78 -11.23
C LYS A 119 1.79 -10.81 -11.04
N HIS A 120 2.49 -9.70 -11.27
CA HIS A 120 3.92 -9.58 -11.10
C HIS A 120 4.36 -9.95 -9.67
N PHE A 121 3.73 -9.38 -8.64
CA PHE A 121 4.02 -9.71 -7.24
C PHE A 121 3.61 -11.13 -6.86
N THR A 122 2.54 -11.65 -7.46
CA THR A 122 2.15 -13.06 -7.30
C THR A 122 3.23 -14.00 -7.82
N ASP A 123 3.76 -13.71 -9.01
CA ASP A 123 4.82 -14.52 -9.62
C ASP A 123 6.12 -14.42 -8.80
N LEU A 124 6.46 -13.22 -8.29
CA LEU A 124 7.62 -13.01 -7.42
C LEU A 124 7.51 -13.83 -6.11
N SER A 125 6.35 -13.80 -5.46
CA SER A 125 6.11 -14.55 -4.23
C SER A 125 6.11 -16.08 -4.43
N ARG A 126 5.70 -16.55 -5.60
CA ARG A 126 5.79 -17.98 -5.96
C ARG A 126 7.21 -18.43 -6.24
N ALA A 127 8.03 -17.53 -6.80
CA ALA A 127 9.42 -17.83 -7.15
C ALA A 127 10.36 -17.83 -5.93
N ASN A 128 10.00 -17.15 -4.84
CA ASN A 128 10.84 -17.00 -3.66
C ASN A 128 10.02 -17.23 -2.37
N PRO A 129 10.33 -18.29 -1.60
CA PRO A 129 9.57 -18.66 -0.39
C PRO A 129 9.68 -17.65 0.76
N LEU A 130 10.63 -16.70 0.70
CA LEU A 130 10.78 -15.63 1.68
C LEU A 130 10.07 -14.34 1.25
N ILE A 131 9.45 -14.32 0.07
CA ILE A 131 8.64 -13.18 -0.39
C ILE A 131 7.18 -13.59 -0.38
N HIS A 132 6.36 -12.89 0.39
CA HIS A 132 4.95 -13.16 0.60
C HIS A 132 4.11 -12.03 0.04
N LEU A 133 2.99 -12.35 -0.59
CA LEU A 133 2.00 -11.38 -1.04
C LEU A 133 0.69 -11.56 -0.29
N TYR A 134 0.19 -10.48 0.29
CA TYR A 134 -1.17 -10.41 0.83
C TYR A 134 -1.98 -9.38 0.05
N ASP A 135 -2.84 -9.84 -0.84
CA ASP A 135 -3.81 -9.00 -1.55
C ASP A 135 -5.13 -8.95 -0.76
N ALA A 136 -5.30 -7.89 0.04
CA ALA A 136 -6.53 -7.64 0.76
C ALA A 136 -7.60 -6.96 -0.09
N HIS A 137 -7.21 -6.37 -1.22
CA HIS A 137 -8.14 -5.73 -2.16
C HIS A 137 -8.91 -6.75 -3.02
N LYS A 138 -8.24 -7.81 -3.48
CA LYS A 138 -8.83 -8.89 -4.31
C LYS A 138 -9.61 -8.37 -5.52
N GLY A 139 -9.12 -7.28 -6.15
CA GLY A 139 -9.83 -6.63 -7.25
C GLY A 139 -11.22 -6.11 -6.85
N GLY A 140 -11.41 -5.62 -5.63
CA GLY A 140 -12.69 -5.16 -5.09
C GLY A 140 -13.62 -6.27 -4.57
N ASN A 141 -13.19 -7.55 -4.60
CA ASN A 141 -13.97 -8.68 -4.09
C ASN A 141 -13.55 -9.07 -2.68
N HIS A 142 -13.48 -8.12 -1.79
CA HIS A 142 -13.12 -8.30 -0.38
C HIS A 142 -14.35 -8.21 0.54
N ASP A 143 -14.16 -8.55 1.80
CA ASP A 143 -15.19 -8.55 2.84
C ASP A 143 -15.11 -7.33 3.78
N TYR A 144 -14.46 -6.25 3.34
CA TYR A 144 -14.50 -4.98 4.06
C TYR A 144 -15.77 -4.23 3.68
N GLY A 145 -16.68 -4.05 4.67
CA GLY A 145 -17.96 -3.38 4.50
C GLY A 145 -17.86 -1.86 4.63
N ASN A 146 -19.01 -1.17 4.65
CA ASN A 146 -19.05 0.27 4.85
C ASN A 146 -18.55 0.68 6.24
N GLU A 147 -18.73 -0.17 7.25
CA GLU A 147 -18.20 0.03 8.60
C GLU A 147 -16.68 0.05 8.67
N ASP A 148 -16.03 -0.58 7.69
CA ASP A 148 -14.58 -0.66 7.59
C ASP A 148 -13.96 0.55 6.88
N ALA A 149 -14.75 1.49 6.38
CA ALA A 149 -14.29 2.57 5.52
C ALA A 149 -14.59 3.97 6.04
N THR A 150 -13.71 4.90 5.75
CA THR A 150 -13.88 6.34 5.93
C THR A 150 -14.33 7.01 4.63
N ASP A 151 -13.74 6.60 3.54
CA ASP A 151 -14.05 7.03 2.17
C ASP A 151 -13.63 5.93 1.17
N GLN A 152 -13.57 6.27 -0.10
CA GLN A 152 -13.26 5.29 -1.17
C GLN A 152 -11.85 4.71 -1.09
N ASP A 153 -10.90 5.41 -0.50
CA ASP A 153 -9.48 5.08 -0.51
C ASP A 153 -8.91 4.78 0.88
N HIS A 154 -9.71 5.01 1.95
CA HIS A 154 -9.20 4.91 3.32
C HIS A 154 -10.08 4.01 4.20
N LEU A 155 -9.40 3.17 4.99
CA LEU A 155 -10.04 2.41 6.05
C LEU A 155 -10.44 3.32 7.21
N SER A 156 -11.59 3.01 7.85
CA SER A 156 -11.94 3.54 9.16
C SER A 156 -11.06 2.90 10.25
N GLU A 157 -11.18 3.35 11.49
CA GLU A 157 -10.53 2.70 12.62
C GLU A 157 -10.89 1.21 12.70
N HIS A 158 -12.17 0.86 12.52
CA HIS A 158 -12.64 -0.53 12.51
C HIS A 158 -11.97 -1.35 11.39
N GLY A 159 -11.94 -0.81 10.18
CA GLY A 159 -11.29 -1.46 9.04
C GLY A 159 -9.77 -1.60 9.22
N ALA A 160 -9.12 -0.60 9.79
CA ALA A 160 -7.69 -0.65 10.10
C ALA A 160 -7.37 -1.73 11.16
N GLN A 161 -8.19 -1.87 12.21
CA GLN A 161 -8.05 -2.93 13.20
C GLN A 161 -8.24 -4.32 12.56
N LYS A 162 -9.27 -4.47 11.72
CA LYS A 162 -9.54 -5.72 10.98
C LYS A 162 -8.38 -6.08 10.04
N PHE A 163 -7.84 -5.11 9.31
CA PHE A 163 -6.69 -5.29 8.44
C PHE A 163 -5.43 -5.70 9.24
N SER A 164 -5.15 -4.96 10.32
CA SER A 164 -3.99 -5.23 11.17
C SER A 164 -4.03 -6.62 11.80
N ALA A 165 -5.20 -7.07 12.28
CA ALA A 165 -5.35 -8.41 12.85
C ALA A 165 -5.08 -9.52 11.81
N ARG A 166 -5.43 -9.30 10.54
CA ARG A 166 -5.14 -10.25 9.45
C ARG A 166 -3.66 -10.28 9.10
N VAL A 167 -3.04 -9.10 9.04
CA VAL A 167 -1.59 -9.00 8.81
C VAL A 167 -0.82 -9.67 9.95
N ASP A 168 -1.22 -9.44 11.20
CA ASP A 168 -0.60 -10.08 12.37
C ASP A 168 -0.70 -11.62 12.31
N SER A 169 -1.88 -12.15 11.98
CA SER A 169 -2.07 -13.60 11.80
C SER A 169 -1.15 -14.14 10.70
N LEU A 170 -1.03 -13.45 9.58
CA LEU A 170 -0.17 -13.86 8.47
C LEU A 170 1.32 -13.80 8.85
N VAL A 171 1.74 -12.76 9.57
CA VAL A 171 3.13 -12.65 10.06
C VAL A 171 3.45 -13.83 11.00
N ASN A 172 2.53 -14.18 11.92
CA ASN A 172 2.71 -15.32 12.81
C ASN A 172 2.80 -16.65 12.03
N GLU A 173 2.01 -16.83 10.97
CA GLU A 173 2.10 -18.00 10.09
C GLU A 173 3.42 -18.08 9.32
N ILE A 174 3.95 -16.94 8.89
CA ILE A 174 5.24 -16.85 8.18
C ILE A 174 6.39 -17.21 9.14
N LEU A 175 6.36 -16.69 10.36
CA LEU A 175 7.41 -16.90 11.34
C LEU A 175 7.39 -18.31 11.98
N ALA A 176 6.30 -19.06 11.86
CA ALA A 176 6.17 -20.41 12.35
C ALA A 176 6.75 -21.49 11.41
N LYS A 177 7.17 -21.12 10.21
CA LYS A 177 7.76 -22.02 9.19
C LYS A 177 9.26 -22.05 9.28
#